data_aaf34787d880e569d8a22434c7e8deff
#
_entry.id   aaf34787d880e569d8a22434c7e8deff
#
_cell.length_a   1.000
_cell.length_b   1.000
_cell.length_c   1.000
_cell.angle_alpha   90.00
_cell.angle_beta   90.00
_cell.angle_gamma   90.00
#
_symmetry.space_group_name_H-M   'P 1'
#
loop_
_entity.id
_entity.type
_entity.pdbx_description
1 polymer ?
#
loop_
_entity_poly.entity_id
_entity_poly.type
_entity_poly.pdbx_seq_one_letter_code
_entity_poly.pdbx_strand_id
1 'polypeptide(L)'
;MIIHAAAIKQVDTAEYNPEECIKTNVHGAQNVIKAALATGVQHVVALSTDKACAPINLYGATKLTSDKLFTAANNISGSKDIRFSVVRYGNVMGSRGSVIPFFINKRDNGAKELPITDMRMTRFNISLEAGVALVMYAIGHHLGGEIFIPKIPSYHIQDVATAIAPNLPQVEVGIRPGEKLHEEMITVTDALDTIDLGRYYVILPSVSFKHSREEFIRHHNAVPVPDGFH
;
A
#
# COMPACT_ATOMS: atom_id res chain seq x y z
N MET A 1 20.24 5.49 3.97
CA MET A 1 18.96 4.98 3.42
C MET A 1 18.10 4.43 4.55
N ILE A 2 16.79 4.65 4.49
CA ILE A 2 15.78 4.09 5.42
C ILE A 2 14.66 3.45 4.59
N ILE A 3 14.24 2.23 4.98
CA ILE A 3 13.00 1.61 4.53
C ILE A 3 12.07 1.56 5.74
N HIS A 4 11.00 2.35 5.72
CA HIS A 4 10.03 2.44 6.81
C HIS A 4 8.90 1.44 6.63
N ALA A 5 9.01 0.30 7.32
CA ALA A 5 8.04 -0.81 7.26
C ALA A 5 7.23 -0.97 8.57
N ALA A 6 7.46 -0.13 9.57
CA ALA A 6 6.78 -0.25 10.86
C ALA A 6 5.35 0.30 10.77
N ALA A 7 4.37 -0.55 11.12
CA ALA A 7 2.97 -0.16 11.20
C ALA A 7 2.15 -1.18 12.01
N ILE A 8 1.08 -0.74 12.65
CA ILE A 8 -0.04 -1.58 13.03
C ILE A 8 -0.89 -1.75 11.78
N LYS A 9 -1.07 -3.01 11.31
CA LYS A 9 -1.74 -3.31 10.04
C LYS A 9 -3.07 -4.05 10.18
N GLN A 10 -3.39 -4.52 11.37
CA GLN A 10 -4.63 -5.24 11.65
C GLN A 10 -5.79 -4.24 11.71
N VAL A 11 -6.77 -4.39 10.81
CA VAL A 11 -7.91 -3.47 10.70
C VAL A 11 -8.71 -3.46 12.00
N ASP A 12 -9.12 -4.62 12.48
CA ASP A 12 -9.91 -4.75 13.72
C ASP A 12 -9.16 -4.17 14.93
N THR A 13 -7.86 -4.49 15.07
CA THR A 13 -7.02 -3.97 16.17
C THR A 13 -6.93 -2.45 16.14
N ALA A 14 -6.85 -1.85 14.95
CA ALA A 14 -6.79 -0.40 14.79
C ALA A 14 -8.09 0.27 15.26
N GLU A 15 -9.25 -0.30 14.93
CA GLU A 15 -10.55 0.23 15.37
C GLU A 15 -10.72 0.18 16.89
N TYR A 16 -10.26 -0.90 17.54
CA TYR A 16 -10.33 -1.03 19.01
C TYR A 16 -9.26 -0.26 19.77
N ASN A 17 -8.12 0.06 19.13
CA ASN A 17 -7.00 0.74 19.77
C ASN A 17 -6.54 1.95 18.91
N PRO A 18 -7.41 2.95 18.71
CA PRO A 18 -7.16 4.05 17.77
C PRO A 18 -5.92 4.87 18.13
N GLU A 19 -5.68 5.15 19.43
CA GLU A 19 -4.51 5.91 19.84
C GLU A 19 -3.19 5.23 19.51
N GLU A 20 -3.07 3.93 19.75
CA GLU A 20 -1.85 3.18 19.46
C GLU A 20 -1.63 3.06 17.95
N CYS A 21 -2.70 2.91 17.16
CA CYS A 21 -2.62 2.94 15.71
C CYS A 21 -2.09 4.29 15.21
N ILE A 22 -2.62 5.41 15.72
CA ILE A 22 -2.18 6.76 15.37
C ILE A 22 -0.74 6.99 15.82
N LYS A 23 -0.39 6.64 17.06
CA LYS A 23 0.99 6.78 17.57
C LYS A 23 1.99 6.04 16.70
N THR A 24 1.69 4.79 16.35
CA THR A 24 2.60 3.96 15.56
C THR A 24 2.66 4.42 14.10
N ASN A 25 1.51 4.56 13.43
CA ASN A 25 1.46 4.77 11.99
C ASN A 25 1.70 6.23 11.59
N VAL A 26 1.24 7.19 12.40
CA VAL A 26 1.33 8.62 12.10
C VAL A 26 2.50 9.27 12.84
N HIS A 27 2.53 9.20 14.17
CA HIS A 27 3.62 9.82 14.93
C HIS A 27 4.94 9.08 14.70
N GLY A 28 4.92 7.75 14.51
CA GLY A 28 6.08 6.97 14.10
C GLY A 28 6.64 7.45 12.77
N ALA A 29 5.79 7.69 11.76
CA ALA A 29 6.19 8.27 10.47
C ALA A 29 6.82 9.68 10.65
N GLN A 30 6.20 10.56 11.44
CA GLN A 30 6.74 11.88 11.76
C GLN A 30 8.12 11.81 12.42
N ASN A 31 8.32 10.87 13.35
CA ASN A 31 9.60 10.70 14.03
C ASN A 31 10.69 10.22 13.08
N VAL A 32 10.37 9.28 12.17
CA VAL A 32 11.32 8.83 11.12
C VAL A 32 11.68 9.98 10.18
N ILE A 33 10.71 10.78 9.73
CA ILE A 33 10.95 11.94 8.87
C ILE A 33 11.86 12.96 9.59
N LYS A 34 11.55 13.32 10.85
CA LYS A 34 12.38 14.26 11.64
C LYS A 34 13.82 13.74 11.80
N ALA A 35 13.98 12.47 12.17
CA ALA A 35 15.28 11.85 12.32
C ALA A 35 16.05 11.83 10.99
N ALA A 36 15.41 11.47 9.89
CA ALA A 36 16.04 11.45 8.57
C ALA A 36 16.49 12.86 8.12
N LEU A 37 15.67 13.87 8.37
CA LEU A 37 16.02 15.27 8.10
C LEU A 37 17.16 15.80 8.97
N ALA A 38 17.34 15.27 10.18
CA ALA A 38 18.39 15.67 11.12
C ALA A 38 19.74 14.97 10.87
N THR A 39 19.74 13.87 10.09
CA THR A 39 20.92 13.06 9.81
C THR A 39 21.28 13.09 8.34
N GLY A 40 22.39 12.49 7.94
CA GLY A 40 22.84 12.46 6.52
C GLY A 40 22.14 11.39 5.66
N VAL A 41 20.90 11.03 5.97
CA VAL A 41 20.12 10.08 5.16
C VAL A 41 19.70 10.72 3.85
N GLN A 42 19.94 10.04 2.73
CA GLN A 42 19.61 10.55 1.40
C GLN A 42 18.32 9.94 0.81
N HIS A 43 17.99 8.69 1.17
CA HIS A 43 16.83 8.00 0.60
C HIS A 43 15.95 7.43 1.72
N VAL A 44 14.67 7.74 1.66
CA VAL A 44 13.65 7.18 2.56
C VAL A 44 12.48 6.66 1.72
N VAL A 45 12.17 5.37 1.84
CA VAL A 45 11.00 4.75 1.20
C VAL A 45 10.08 4.19 2.28
N ALA A 46 8.85 4.68 2.31
CA ALA A 46 7.82 4.19 3.23
C ALA A 46 6.94 3.14 2.55
N LEU A 47 6.64 2.06 3.28
CA LEU A 47 5.73 1.02 2.80
C LEU A 47 4.28 1.41 3.11
N SER A 48 3.41 1.34 2.10
CA SER A 48 1.98 1.62 2.19
C SER A 48 1.13 0.43 1.72
N THR A 49 -0.15 0.64 1.55
CA THR A 49 -1.16 -0.38 1.31
C THR A 49 -2.26 0.15 0.40
N ASP A 50 -2.94 -0.75 -0.33
CA ASP A 50 -4.20 -0.50 -1.04
C ASP A 50 -5.27 0.14 -0.14
N LYS A 51 -5.27 -0.18 1.16
CA LYS A 51 -6.23 0.38 2.13
C LYS A 51 -6.05 1.87 2.42
N ALA A 52 -4.91 2.45 2.04
CA ALA A 52 -4.68 3.90 2.07
C ALA A 52 -5.38 4.63 0.90
N CYS A 53 -5.81 3.89 -0.12
CA CYS A 53 -6.58 4.41 -1.23
C CYS A 53 -8.07 4.49 -0.83
N ALA A 54 -8.69 5.65 -0.84
CA ALA A 54 -10.09 5.88 -0.40
C ALA A 54 -10.45 5.11 0.90
N PRO A 55 -9.79 5.41 2.04
CA PRO A 55 -9.88 4.60 3.25
C PRO A 55 -11.28 4.66 3.87
N ILE A 56 -11.79 3.50 4.33
CA ILE A 56 -13.04 3.38 5.09
C ILE A 56 -12.83 2.89 6.54
N ASN A 57 -11.57 2.68 6.93
CA ASN A 57 -11.19 2.24 8.27
C ASN A 57 -9.99 3.04 8.79
N LEU A 58 -9.75 2.99 10.10
CA LEU A 58 -8.68 3.76 10.75
C LEU A 58 -7.30 3.35 10.26
N TYR A 59 -7.03 2.05 10.06
CA TYR A 59 -5.75 1.61 9.51
C TYR A 59 -5.45 2.29 8.17
N GLY A 60 -6.39 2.25 7.22
CA GLY A 60 -6.26 2.91 5.93
C GLY A 60 -6.08 4.43 6.06
N ALA A 61 -6.86 5.08 6.93
CA ALA A 61 -6.76 6.52 7.18
C ALA A 61 -5.38 6.90 7.76
N THR A 62 -4.85 6.14 8.72
CA THR A 62 -3.50 6.39 9.27
C THR A 62 -2.40 6.15 8.23
N LYS A 63 -2.57 5.17 7.33
CA LYS A 63 -1.62 4.92 6.24
C LYS A 63 -1.67 6.01 5.18
N LEU A 64 -2.86 6.51 4.82
CA LEU A 64 -3.00 7.67 3.94
C LEU A 64 -2.31 8.90 4.55
N THR A 65 -2.52 9.14 5.85
CA THR A 65 -1.86 10.23 6.57
C THR A 65 -0.33 10.08 6.52
N SER A 66 0.18 8.88 6.78
CA SER A 66 1.60 8.56 6.64
C SER A 66 2.13 8.82 5.23
N ASP A 67 1.40 8.38 4.18
CA ASP A 67 1.77 8.62 2.78
C ASP A 67 1.92 10.12 2.51
N LYS A 68 0.94 10.92 2.94
CA LYS A 68 0.98 12.39 2.79
C LYS A 68 2.13 13.04 3.56
N LEU A 69 2.47 12.55 4.76
CA LEU A 69 3.61 13.03 5.53
C LEU A 69 4.93 12.76 4.81
N PHE A 70 5.16 11.55 4.30
CA PHE A 70 6.38 11.22 3.58
C PHE A 70 6.48 11.98 2.26
N THR A 71 5.41 12.08 1.47
CA THR A 71 5.46 12.84 0.21
C THR A 71 5.72 14.33 0.46
N ALA A 72 5.06 14.94 1.46
CA ALA A 72 5.24 16.35 1.82
C ALA A 72 6.61 16.65 2.44
N ALA A 73 7.30 15.67 3.03
CA ALA A 73 8.60 15.84 3.66
C ALA A 73 9.68 16.37 2.68
N ASN A 74 9.52 16.13 1.38
CA ASN A 74 10.39 16.67 0.34
C ASN A 74 10.35 18.22 0.28
N ASN A 75 9.20 18.82 0.58
CA ASN A 75 9.02 20.28 0.53
C ASN A 75 9.66 21.00 1.72
N ILE A 76 9.88 20.31 2.85
CA ILE A 76 10.52 20.86 4.05
C ILE A 76 12.01 20.46 4.18
N SER A 77 12.55 19.71 3.23
CA SER A 77 13.95 19.27 3.25
C SER A 77 14.96 20.39 2.95
N GLY A 78 14.50 21.53 2.43
CA GLY A 78 15.37 22.65 2.04
C GLY A 78 16.41 22.24 0.99
N SER A 79 17.66 22.63 1.21
CA SER A 79 18.80 22.29 0.32
C SER A 79 19.40 20.91 0.58
N LYS A 80 18.83 20.10 1.49
CA LYS A 80 19.36 18.77 1.81
C LYS A 80 19.13 17.81 0.64
N ASP A 81 20.15 17.00 0.33
CA ASP A 81 20.02 15.89 -0.63
C ASP A 81 19.36 14.68 0.04
N ILE A 82 18.07 14.83 0.32
CA ILE A 82 17.22 13.78 0.86
C ILE A 82 15.94 13.68 0.03
N ARG A 83 15.51 12.47 -0.25
CA ARG A 83 14.31 12.13 -1.01
C ARG A 83 13.45 11.17 -0.22
N PHE A 84 12.18 11.48 -0.14
CA PHE A 84 11.15 10.64 0.47
C PHE A 84 10.19 10.18 -0.61
N SER A 85 9.88 8.90 -0.62
CA SER A 85 8.84 8.32 -1.50
C SER A 85 8.08 7.23 -0.78
N VAL A 86 7.01 6.77 -1.40
CA VAL A 86 6.12 5.74 -0.87
C VAL A 86 6.01 4.62 -1.89
N VAL A 87 5.89 3.38 -1.44
CA VAL A 87 5.43 2.26 -2.26
C VAL A 87 4.09 1.78 -1.73
N ARG A 88 3.09 1.67 -2.61
CA ARG A 88 1.73 1.20 -2.28
C ARG A 88 1.47 -0.10 -3.02
N TYR A 89 1.13 -1.15 -2.28
CA TYR A 89 0.82 -2.46 -2.85
C TYR A 89 -0.30 -3.15 -2.07
N GLY A 90 -0.88 -4.19 -2.68
CA GLY A 90 -1.96 -4.97 -2.08
C GLY A 90 -1.49 -6.00 -1.06
N ASN A 91 -2.23 -7.09 -0.94
CA ASN A 91 -1.92 -8.15 0.00
C ASN A 91 -0.66 -8.90 -0.42
N VAL A 92 0.31 -9.03 0.50
CA VAL A 92 1.49 -9.87 0.27
C VAL A 92 1.11 -11.32 0.53
N MET A 93 1.31 -12.18 -0.48
CA MET A 93 0.98 -13.61 -0.44
C MET A 93 1.62 -14.29 0.76
N GLY A 94 0.82 -15.06 1.51
CA GLY A 94 1.32 -15.82 2.66
C GLY A 94 1.73 -14.96 3.87
N SER A 95 1.47 -13.67 3.87
CA SER A 95 1.80 -12.79 5.00
C SER A 95 1.03 -13.19 6.27
N ARG A 96 1.66 -12.97 7.45
CA ARG A 96 1.06 -13.31 8.75
C ARG A 96 -0.33 -12.68 8.91
N GLY A 97 -1.32 -13.52 9.30
CA GLY A 97 -2.71 -13.10 9.49
C GLY A 97 -3.49 -12.84 8.20
N SER A 98 -2.96 -13.21 7.03
CA SER A 98 -3.68 -13.13 5.75
C SER A 98 -4.54 -14.37 5.48
N VAL A 99 -5.40 -14.26 4.47
CA VAL A 99 -6.41 -15.28 4.13
C VAL A 99 -5.80 -16.63 3.75
N ILE A 100 -4.65 -16.64 3.07
CA ILE A 100 -4.00 -17.89 2.64
C ILE A 100 -3.57 -18.75 3.85
N PRO A 101 -2.72 -18.24 4.78
CA PRO A 101 -2.41 -19.00 6.00
C PRO A 101 -3.64 -19.35 6.83
N PHE A 102 -4.66 -18.50 6.85
CA PHE A 102 -5.91 -18.78 7.56
C PHE A 102 -6.64 -20.01 6.98
N PHE A 103 -6.82 -20.08 5.67
CA PHE A 103 -7.47 -21.24 5.02
C PHE A 103 -6.64 -22.50 5.13
N ILE A 104 -5.31 -22.42 4.98
CA ILE A 104 -4.41 -23.57 5.18
C ILE A 104 -4.57 -24.11 6.62
N ASN A 105 -4.53 -23.22 7.61
CA ASN A 105 -4.71 -23.62 9.01
C ASN A 105 -6.08 -24.26 9.26
N LYS A 106 -7.16 -23.73 8.69
CA LYS A 106 -8.50 -24.31 8.79
C LYS A 106 -8.55 -25.71 8.20
N ARG A 107 -8.03 -25.91 6.99
CA ARG A 107 -7.96 -27.23 6.32
C ARG A 107 -7.17 -28.24 7.16
N ASP A 108 -5.97 -27.86 7.60
CA ASP A 108 -5.06 -28.75 8.30
C ASP A 108 -5.56 -29.13 9.71
N ASN A 109 -6.39 -28.29 10.32
CA ASN A 109 -7.07 -28.58 11.59
C ASN A 109 -8.45 -29.26 11.42
N GLY A 110 -8.76 -29.77 10.23
CA GLY A 110 -9.96 -30.58 9.99
C GLY A 110 -11.27 -29.79 10.01
N ALA A 111 -11.24 -28.53 9.62
CA ALA A 111 -12.48 -27.75 9.45
C ALA A 111 -13.42 -28.44 8.46
N LYS A 112 -14.72 -28.36 8.70
CA LYS A 112 -15.74 -28.94 7.83
C LYS A 112 -16.15 -28.00 6.70
N GLU A 113 -15.84 -26.71 6.83
CA GLU A 113 -16.17 -25.65 5.88
C GLU A 113 -15.14 -24.52 5.97
N LEU A 114 -15.07 -23.72 4.93
CA LEU A 114 -14.25 -22.49 4.89
C LEU A 114 -15.17 -21.26 4.97
N PRO A 115 -14.97 -20.35 5.94
CA PRO A 115 -15.73 -19.10 6.01
C PRO A 115 -15.22 -18.11 4.96
N ILE A 116 -16.10 -17.63 4.10
CA ILE A 116 -15.85 -16.59 3.11
C ILE A 116 -16.59 -15.34 3.55
N THR A 117 -15.90 -14.20 3.58
CA THR A 117 -16.48 -12.94 4.01
C THR A 117 -17.62 -12.49 3.08
N ASP A 118 -17.40 -12.55 1.76
CA ASP A 118 -18.37 -12.31 0.71
C ASP A 118 -17.87 -12.98 -0.57
N MET A 119 -18.73 -13.69 -1.29
CA MET A 119 -18.35 -14.44 -2.49
C MET A 119 -17.88 -13.55 -3.65
N ARG A 120 -18.27 -12.28 -3.66
CA ARG A 120 -17.87 -11.29 -4.68
C ARG A 120 -16.52 -10.64 -4.37
N MET A 121 -16.00 -10.82 -3.13
CA MET A 121 -14.83 -10.11 -2.64
C MET A 121 -13.57 -10.39 -3.45
N THR A 122 -12.90 -9.33 -3.86
CA THR A 122 -11.61 -9.42 -4.55
C THR A 122 -10.48 -8.77 -3.74
N ARG A 123 -9.26 -9.23 -3.96
CA ARG A 123 -8.04 -8.65 -3.37
C ARG A 123 -6.93 -8.63 -4.40
N PHE A 124 -6.10 -7.58 -4.33
CA PHE A 124 -4.83 -7.56 -5.05
C PHE A 124 -3.83 -8.50 -4.39
N ASN A 125 -2.94 -9.07 -5.19
CA ASN A 125 -1.96 -10.01 -4.73
C ASN A 125 -0.55 -9.71 -5.27
N ILE A 126 0.43 -9.71 -4.38
CA ILE A 126 1.84 -9.54 -4.72
C ILE A 126 2.68 -10.58 -3.97
N SER A 127 3.71 -11.12 -4.62
CA SER A 127 4.70 -11.94 -3.91
C SER A 127 5.64 -11.06 -3.08
N LEU A 128 6.30 -11.64 -2.09
CA LEU A 128 7.28 -10.92 -1.28
C LEU A 128 8.42 -10.38 -2.15
N GLU A 129 8.90 -11.20 -3.09
CA GLU A 129 9.97 -10.85 -4.03
C GLU A 129 9.59 -9.67 -4.92
N ALA A 130 8.35 -9.66 -5.44
CA ALA A 130 7.85 -8.55 -6.24
C ALA A 130 7.70 -7.26 -5.42
N GLY A 131 7.27 -7.38 -4.15
CA GLY A 131 7.22 -6.27 -3.20
C GLY A 131 8.61 -5.69 -2.92
N VAL A 132 9.61 -6.55 -2.68
CA VAL A 132 11.01 -6.13 -2.50
C VAL A 132 11.55 -5.47 -3.76
N ALA A 133 11.27 -6.05 -4.95
CA ALA A 133 11.70 -5.47 -6.23
C ALA A 133 11.12 -4.05 -6.45
N LEU A 134 9.86 -3.82 -6.06
CA LEU A 134 9.24 -2.50 -6.12
C LEU A 134 9.96 -1.49 -5.20
N VAL A 135 10.29 -1.89 -3.98
CA VAL A 135 11.03 -1.03 -3.02
C VAL A 135 12.40 -0.67 -3.58
N MET A 136 13.14 -1.66 -4.10
CA MET A 136 14.46 -1.44 -4.71
C MET A 136 14.39 -0.54 -5.94
N TYR A 137 13.33 -0.71 -6.76
CA TYR A 137 13.09 0.16 -7.90
C TYR A 137 12.83 1.61 -7.44
N ALA A 138 11.95 1.81 -6.47
CA ALA A 138 11.66 3.13 -5.93
C ALA A 138 12.91 3.82 -5.40
N ILE A 139 13.76 3.12 -4.64
CA ILE A 139 15.04 3.66 -4.12
C ILE A 139 15.95 4.16 -5.24
N GLY A 140 16.05 3.39 -6.33
CA GLY A 140 16.95 3.71 -7.45
C GLY A 140 16.43 4.81 -8.38
N HIS A 141 15.12 5.12 -8.36
CA HIS A 141 14.50 5.95 -9.40
C HIS A 141 13.72 7.15 -8.88
N HIS A 142 13.47 7.29 -7.56
CA HIS A 142 12.68 8.40 -7.06
C HIS A 142 13.39 9.75 -7.12
N LEU A 143 12.65 10.79 -7.50
CA LEU A 143 13.06 12.20 -7.36
C LEU A 143 12.64 12.80 -6.01
N GLY A 144 11.58 12.25 -5.41
CA GLY A 144 11.01 12.65 -4.12
C GLY A 144 9.55 13.08 -4.23
N GLY A 145 8.69 12.44 -3.44
CA GLY A 145 7.25 12.72 -3.38
C GLY A 145 6.38 11.70 -4.11
N GLU A 146 6.96 10.80 -4.90
CA GLU A 146 6.25 9.79 -5.67
C GLU A 146 5.65 8.69 -4.77
N ILE A 147 4.50 8.16 -5.20
CA ILE A 147 3.92 6.92 -4.68
C ILE A 147 3.99 5.88 -5.81
N PHE A 148 4.88 4.90 -5.69
CA PHE A 148 5.06 3.82 -6.66
C PHE A 148 4.03 2.71 -6.41
N ILE A 149 3.38 2.25 -7.48
CA ILE A 149 2.28 1.28 -7.44
C ILE A 149 2.56 0.17 -8.45
N PRO A 150 2.56 -1.11 -8.06
CA PRO A 150 2.80 -2.21 -8.98
C PRO A 150 1.54 -2.53 -9.79
N LYS A 151 1.71 -2.92 -11.03
CA LYS A 151 0.66 -3.53 -11.85
C LYS A 151 0.54 -5.00 -11.47
N ILE A 152 -0.35 -5.30 -10.52
CA ILE A 152 -0.54 -6.63 -9.96
C ILE A 152 -1.96 -7.14 -10.20
N PRO A 153 -2.14 -8.47 -10.30
CA PRO A 153 -3.46 -9.07 -10.49
C PRO A 153 -4.32 -8.96 -9.24
N SER A 154 -5.63 -9.04 -9.43
CA SER A 154 -6.60 -9.31 -8.39
C SER A 154 -7.16 -10.72 -8.55
N TYR A 155 -7.67 -11.29 -7.45
CA TYR A 155 -8.32 -12.60 -7.41
C TYR A 155 -9.57 -12.56 -6.52
N HIS A 156 -10.53 -13.44 -6.77
CA HIS A 156 -11.63 -13.66 -5.86
C HIS A 156 -11.18 -14.49 -4.65
N ILE A 157 -11.66 -14.13 -3.46
CA ILE A 157 -11.32 -14.87 -2.23
C ILE A 157 -11.79 -16.33 -2.30
N GLN A 158 -12.95 -16.58 -2.95
CA GLN A 158 -13.46 -17.93 -3.18
C GLN A 158 -12.53 -18.80 -4.04
N ASP A 159 -11.81 -18.22 -5.02
CA ASP A 159 -10.86 -18.98 -5.85
C ASP A 159 -9.67 -19.46 -5.01
N VAL A 160 -9.21 -18.62 -4.08
CA VAL A 160 -8.15 -19.01 -3.13
C VAL A 160 -8.62 -20.13 -2.20
N ALA A 161 -9.86 -20.04 -1.69
CA ALA A 161 -10.45 -21.09 -0.87
C ALA A 161 -10.54 -22.42 -1.65
N THR A 162 -11.01 -22.37 -2.90
CA THR A 162 -11.08 -23.54 -3.79
C THR A 162 -9.71 -24.15 -4.06
N ALA A 163 -8.69 -23.30 -4.33
CA ALA A 163 -7.33 -23.78 -4.60
C ALA A 163 -6.69 -24.45 -3.38
N ILE A 164 -6.99 -23.97 -2.16
CA ILE A 164 -6.43 -24.51 -0.91
C ILE A 164 -7.18 -25.77 -0.46
N ALA A 165 -8.49 -25.77 -0.55
CA ALA A 165 -9.34 -26.84 -0.04
C ALA A 165 -10.54 -27.10 -0.98
N PRO A 166 -10.31 -27.73 -2.14
CA PRO A 166 -11.34 -27.91 -3.18
C PRO A 166 -12.55 -28.74 -2.75
N ASN A 167 -12.39 -29.57 -1.71
CA ASN A 167 -13.43 -30.45 -1.21
C ASN A 167 -14.21 -29.89 -0.02
N LEU A 168 -13.84 -28.71 0.50
CA LEU A 168 -14.55 -28.10 1.63
C LEU A 168 -15.60 -27.11 1.11
N PRO A 169 -16.85 -27.20 1.64
CA PRO A 169 -17.87 -26.20 1.33
C PRO A 169 -17.42 -24.81 1.78
N GLN A 170 -17.76 -23.81 0.99
CA GLN A 170 -17.53 -22.40 1.31
C GLN A 170 -18.82 -21.79 1.85
N VAL A 171 -18.76 -21.16 3.01
CA VAL A 171 -19.92 -20.55 3.68
C VAL A 171 -19.70 -19.06 3.84
N GLU A 172 -20.63 -18.25 3.31
CA GLU A 172 -20.57 -16.80 3.45
C GLU A 172 -20.92 -16.37 4.87
N VAL A 173 -20.04 -15.60 5.51
CA VAL A 173 -20.17 -15.19 6.92
C VAL A 173 -20.46 -13.69 7.08
N GLY A 174 -20.45 -12.92 5.99
CA GLY A 174 -20.68 -11.48 5.98
C GLY A 174 -19.40 -10.64 6.05
N ILE A 175 -19.50 -9.41 5.52
CA ILE A 175 -18.39 -8.44 5.51
C ILE A 175 -18.18 -7.91 6.93
N ARG A 176 -16.92 -7.89 7.36
CA ARG A 176 -16.54 -7.33 8.66
C ARG A 176 -16.52 -5.81 8.63
N PRO A 177 -16.75 -5.13 9.77
CA PRO A 177 -16.62 -3.67 9.84
C PRO A 177 -15.27 -3.19 9.33
N GLY A 178 -15.29 -2.16 8.46
CA GLY A 178 -14.08 -1.59 7.90
C GLY A 178 -13.45 -2.37 6.73
N GLU A 179 -14.07 -3.46 6.26
CA GLU A 179 -13.62 -4.17 5.06
C GLU A 179 -14.36 -3.70 3.80
N LYS A 180 -13.61 -3.48 2.73
CA LYS A 180 -14.15 -3.21 1.39
C LYS A 180 -14.46 -4.51 0.66
N LEU A 181 -15.47 -4.48 -0.21
CA LEU A 181 -15.74 -5.57 -1.15
C LEU A 181 -14.59 -5.70 -2.17
N HIS A 182 -14.20 -4.58 -2.76
CA HIS A 182 -13.07 -4.45 -3.68
C HIS A 182 -12.12 -3.38 -3.17
N GLU A 183 -10.82 -3.61 -3.24
CA GLU A 183 -9.80 -2.62 -2.93
C GLU A 183 -9.41 -1.86 -4.20
N GLU A 184 -8.88 -0.66 -4.02
CA GLU A 184 -8.36 0.20 -5.07
C GLU A 184 -6.89 0.54 -4.80
N MET A 185 -6.11 0.76 -5.86
CA MET A 185 -4.72 1.21 -5.75
C MET A 185 -4.56 2.69 -6.11
N ILE A 186 -5.40 3.16 -7.02
CA ILE A 186 -5.41 4.50 -7.59
C ILE A 186 -6.86 4.92 -7.65
N THR A 187 -7.23 6.07 -7.09
CA THR A 187 -8.57 6.62 -7.23
C THR A 187 -8.70 7.38 -8.54
N VAL A 188 -9.93 7.61 -9.01
CA VAL A 188 -10.20 8.50 -10.17
C VAL A 188 -9.54 9.88 -9.97
N THR A 189 -9.50 10.38 -8.74
CA THR A 189 -8.84 11.66 -8.43
C THR A 189 -7.31 11.53 -8.48
N ASP A 190 -6.74 10.42 -7.98
CA ASP A 190 -5.30 10.16 -8.07
C ASP A 190 -4.84 10.03 -9.54
N ALA A 191 -5.72 9.59 -10.45
CA ALA A 191 -5.41 9.42 -11.87
C ALA A 191 -4.92 10.72 -12.53
N LEU A 192 -5.40 11.87 -12.09
CA LEU A 192 -4.98 13.19 -12.61
C LEU A 192 -3.47 13.42 -12.46
N ASP A 193 -2.88 12.85 -11.40
CA ASP A 193 -1.45 12.95 -11.10
C ASP A 193 -0.70 11.62 -11.34
N THR A 194 -1.35 10.64 -11.97
CA THR A 194 -0.74 9.33 -12.22
C THR A 194 -0.06 9.25 -13.58
N ILE A 195 1.10 8.63 -13.60
CA ILE A 195 1.87 8.32 -14.81
C ILE A 195 2.15 6.82 -14.89
N ASP A 196 2.24 6.31 -16.11
CA ASP A 196 2.51 4.91 -16.44
C ASP A 196 3.97 4.74 -16.87
N LEU A 197 4.71 3.91 -16.14
CA LEU A 197 6.10 3.54 -16.40
C LEU A 197 6.22 2.21 -17.17
N GLY A 198 5.13 1.67 -17.68
CA GLY A 198 5.08 0.33 -18.29
C GLY A 198 4.95 -0.78 -17.26
N ARG A 199 5.91 -0.94 -16.36
CA ARG A 199 5.89 -1.96 -15.29
C ARG A 199 5.15 -1.51 -14.02
N TYR A 200 5.18 -0.22 -13.72
CA TYR A 200 4.61 0.39 -12.52
C TYR A 200 3.78 1.60 -12.88
N TYR A 201 2.85 1.97 -12.01
CA TYR A 201 2.28 3.31 -11.97
C TYR A 201 2.97 4.14 -10.92
N VAL A 202 2.94 5.46 -11.09
CA VAL A 202 3.42 6.41 -10.10
C VAL A 202 2.40 7.53 -9.95
N ILE A 203 1.94 7.77 -8.73
CA ILE A 203 1.20 8.98 -8.39
C ILE A 203 2.24 10.04 -8.04
N LEU A 204 2.23 11.15 -8.76
CA LEU A 204 3.09 12.30 -8.53
C LEU A 204 2.61 13.11 -7.32
N PRO A 205 3.51 13.84 -6.63
CA PRO A 205 3.10 14.73 -5.56
C PRO A 205 2.24 15.88 -6.10
N SER A 206 1.07 16.12 -5.49
CA SER A 206 0.20 17.24 -5.85
C SER A 206 0.83 18.61 -5.60
N VAL A 207 1.82 18.67 -4.70
CA VAL A 207 2.64 19.86 -4.43
C VAL A 207 4.10 19.44 -4.39
N SER A 208 4.91 20.01 -5.27
CA SER A 208 6.37 19.84 -5.28
C SER A 208 7.05 21.19 -5.51
N PHE A 209 8.01 21.54 -4.65
CA PHE A 209 8.82 22.77 -4.79
C PHE A 209 10.16 22.50 -5.49
N LYS A 210 10.52 21.23 -5.70
CA LYS A 210 11.82 20.84 -6.28
C LYS A 210 11.72 20.48 -7.76
N HIS A 211 10.64 19.81 -8.16
CA HIS A 211 10.49 19.25 -9.51
C HIS A 211 9.11 19.56 -10.07
N SER A 212 9.06 19.90 -11.36
CA SER A 212 7.81 20.04 -12.10
C SER A 212 7.25 18.67 -12.53
N ARG A 213 5.97 18.66 -12.91
CA ARG A 213 5.32 17.46 -13.46
C ARG A 213 6.06 16.93 -14.69
N GLU A 214 6.50 17.81 -15.57
CA GLU A 214 7.22 17.50 -16.80
C GLU A 214 8.60 16.88 -16.51
N GLU A 215 9.26 17.34 -15.43
CA GLU A 215 10.52 16.74 -14.99
C GLU A 215 10.32 15.32 -14.50
N PHE A 216 9.27 15.04 -13.72
CA PHE A 216 8.92 13.67 -13.32
C PHE A 216 8.64 12.77 -14.53
N ILE A 217 7.80 13.23 -15.47
CA ILE A 217 7.46 12.48 -16.69
C ILE A 217 8.73 12.15 -17.49
N ARG A 218 9.60 13.13 -17.69
CA ARG A 218 10.86 12.94 -18.42
C ARG A 218 11.82 12.01 -17.69
N HIS A 219 11.98 12.18 -16.37
CA HIS A 219 12.87 11.35 -15.57
C HIS A 219 12.49 9.88 -15.61
N HIS A 220 11.20 9.60 -15.51
CA HIS A 220 10.67 8.25 -15.53
C HIS A 220 10.44 7.69 -16.96
N ASN A 221 10.62 8.50 -17.99
CA ASN A 221 10.27 8.14 -19.39
C ASN A 221 8.83 7.58 -19.47
N ALA A 222 7.89 8.27 -18.84
CA ALA A 222 6.54 7.80 -18.59
C ALA A 222 5.52 8.56 -19.44
N VAL A 223 4.28 8.03 -19.46
CA VAL A 223 3.12 8.69 -20.07
C VAL A 223 2.02 8.89 -19.01
N PRO A 224 1.27 9.99 -19.06
CA PRO A 224 0.07 10.14 -18.21
C PRO A 224 -0.93 9.01 -18.46
N VAL A 225 -1.62 8.56 -17.40
CA VAL A 225 -2.74 7.62 -17.59
C VAL A 225 -3.95 8.34 -18.19
N PRO A 226 -4.91 7.61 -18.82
CA PRO A 226 -6.14 8.21 -19.34
C PRO A 226 -7.00 8.83 -18.22
N ASP A 227 -7.82 9.83 -18.59
CA ASP A 227 -8.83 10.38 -17.69
C ASP A 227 -9.79 9.28 -17.21
N GLY A 228 -10.12 9.31 -15.92
CA GLY A 228 -11.00 8.33 -15.31
C GLY A 228 -10.37 6.97 -15.02
N PHE A 229 -9.05 6.82 -15.21
CA PHE A 229 -8.31 5.63 -14.82
C PHE A 229 -8.42 5.38 -13.31
N HIS A 230 -8.59 4.11 -12.90
CA HIS A 230 -8.62 3.67 -11.50
C HIS A 230 -8.29 2.18 -11.37
#